data_823a0060ae2303768587acb4dc4018a6
#
_entry.id   823a0060ae2303768587acb4dc4018a6
#
_cell.length_a   1.000
_cell.length_b   1.000
_cell.length_c   1.000
_cell.angle_alpha   90.00
_cell.angle_beta   90.00
_cell.angle_gamma   90.00
#
_symmetry.space_group_name_H-M   'P 1'
#
loop_
_entity.id
_entity.type
_entity.pdbx_description
1 polymer ?
#
loop_
_entity_poly.entity_id
_entity_poly.type
_entity_poly.pdbx_seq_one_letter_code
_entity_poly.pdbx_strand_id
1 'polypeptide(L)'
;MPGFSYFEQGVVKGMNNARRRSPLMRRQAAYGIAYITPGMLIVMAFCIVPIFMTLYYSFTKYNLAQPPEFLAFENYQKLFTNSQLRKALWNTVIYVIITVPLQTLLAMFAANFLAEYLNNRYGRFLRSIIFIPTLVSYVAAATVWEIIYADKGGLLNEFLGLFGIQGMNWLGDPSTALICVSLVAVWKSVGYFTIIFYAGIMNISVDVREASIIDGATPRQRFWRITAPLLKPITYMNVTLGIIWSFQAFDIVYKLTGGGPFNATSTIAYIIYAYGFQDYRIGYACAIAIMLLIVILIIHLIQQRFFDEKED
;
A
#
# COMPACT_ATOMS: atom_id res chain seq x y z
N MET A 1 43.88 10.77 -53.63
CA MET A 1 43.88 10.21 -52.27
C MET A 1 42.71 9.21 -52.14
N PRO A 2 42.95 7.90 -52.30
CA PRO A 2 41.87 6.91 -52.32
C PRO A 2 41.85 6.04 -51.04
N GLY A 3 42.20 6.61 -49.90
CA GLY A 3 42.29 5.83 -48.63
C GLY A 3 41.10 5.97 -47.66
N PHE A 4 40.26 6.97 -47.82
CA PHE A 4 39.21 7.32 -46.84
C PHE A 4 37.88 6.56 -47.06
N SER A 5 37.62 6.06 -48.27
CA SER A 5 36.32 5.40 -48.58
C SER A 5 36.20 3.95 -48.06
N TYR A 6 37.32 3.26 -47.86
CA TYR A 6 37.30 1.88 -47.37
C TYR A 6 37.09 1.76 -45.87
N PHE A 7 37.45 2.78 -45.11
CA PHE A 7 37.27 2.80 -43.65
C PHE A 7 35.80 3.05 -43.25
N GLU A 8 35.09 3.97 -43.97
CA GLU A 8 33.66 4.21 -43.73
C GLU A 8 32.77 3.03 -44.11
N GLN A 9 33.07 2.33 -45.22
CA GLN A 9 32.30 1.17 -45.62
C GLN A 9 32.51 -0.03 -44.66
N GLY A 10 33.66 -0.17 -44.03
CA GLY A 10 33.94 -1.21 -43.02
C GLY A 10 33.18 -0.94 -41.72
N VAL A 11 33.10 0.31 -41.25
CA VAL A 11 32.41 0.70 -40.03
C VAL A 11 30.89 0.57 -40.17
N VAL A 12 30.33 1.02 -41.30
CA VAL A 12 28.89 0.91 -41.57
C VAL A 12 28.45 -0.55 -41.75
N LYS A 13 29.28 -1.42 -42.38
CA LYS A 13 29.02 -2.86 -42.46
C LYS A 13 29.11 -3.54 -41.09
N GLY A 14 30.02 -3.12 -40.22
CA GLY A 14 30.15 -3.62 -38.85
C GLY A 14 28.93 -3.25 -37.98
N MET A 15 28.41 -2.04 -38.12
CA MET A 15 27.21 -1.58 -37.39
C MET A 15 25.91 -2.26 -37.86
N ASN A 16 25.78 -2.61 -39.15
CA ASN A 16 24.62 -3.33 -39.66
C ASN A 16 24.64 -4.83 -39.31
N ASN A 17 25.80 -5.44 -39.11
CA ASN A 17 25.95 -6.83 -38.65
C ASN A 17 25.70 -6.97 -37.13
N ALA A 18 25.86 -5.93 -36.34
CA ALA A 18 25.53 -5.93 -34.90
C ALA A 18 24.02 -6.04 -34.62
N ARG A 19 23.15 -5.75 -35.60
CA ARG A 19 21.69 -5.92 -35.47
C ARG A 19 21.19 -7.37 -35.67
N ARG A 20 22.01 -8.29 -36.19
CA ARG A 20 21.65 -9.71 -36.23
C ARG A 20 22.12 -10.35 -34.92
N ARG A 21 21.22 -10.42 -33.93
CA ARG A 21 21.47 -11.19 -32.70
C ARG A 21 22.03 -12.55 -33.03
N SER A 22 23.22 -12.89 -32.50
CA SER A 22 23.88 -14.19 -32.75
C SER A 22 22.92 -15.34 -32.42
N PRO A 23 23.06 -16.52 -33.07
CA PRO A 23 22.20 -17.68 -32.75
C PRO A 23 22.23 -18.05 -31.28
N LEU A 24 23.35 -17.81 -30.58
CA LEU A 24 23.49 -17.99 -29.13
C LEU A 24 22.64 -17.00 -28.34
N MET A 25 22.61 -15.72 -28.71
CA MET A 25 21.75 -14.71 -28.07
C MET A 25 20.26 -15.02 -28.28
N ARG A 26 19.89 -15.54 -29.47
CA ARG A 26 18.50 -15.97 -29.72
C ARG A 26 18.11 -17.16 -28.84
N ARG A 27 19.00 -18.14 -28.66
CA ARG A 27 18.77 -19.27 -27.76
C ARG A 27 18.68 -18.84 -26.32
N GLN A 28 19.57 -17.97 -25.85
CA GLN A 28 19.52 -17.41 -24.48
C GLN A 28 18.23 -16.62 -24.25
N ALA A 29 17.82 -15.80 -25.22
CA ALA A 29 16.53 -15.07 -25.13
C ALA A 29 15.33 -16.03 -25.10
N ALA A 30 15.35 -17.12 -25.92
CA ALA A 30 14.29 -18.12 -25.92
C ALA A 30 14.18 -18.86 -24.56
N TYR A 31 15.32 -19.27 -23.98
CA TYR A 31 15.34 -19.84 -22.64
C TYR A 31 14.87 -18.83 -21.58
N GLY A 32 15.33 -17.57 -21.64
CA GLY A 32 14.87 -16.51 -20.74
C GLY A 32 13.35 -16.32 -20.79
N ILE A 33 12.79 -16.26 -22.01
CA ILE A 33 11.32 -16.18 -22.19
C ILE A 33 10.64 -17.43 -21.62
N ALA A 34 11.14 -18.64 -21.92
CA ALA A 34 10.55 -19.88 -21.43
C ALA A 34 10.51 -19.95 -19.89
N TYR A 35 11.55 -19.46 -19.19
CA TYR A 35 11.56 -19.38 -17.72
C TYR A 35 10.57 -18.36 -17.15
N ILE A 36 10.35 -17.24 -17.83
CA ILE A 36 9.43 -16.19 -17.38
C ILE A 36 7.97 -16.52 -17.74
N THR A 37 7.74 -17.29 -18.82
CA THR A 37 6.41 -17.58 -19.38
C THR A 37 5.41 -18.12 -18.34
N PRO A 38 5.72 -19.11 -17.48
CA PRO A 38 4.75 -19.61 -16.52
C PRO A 38 4.25 -18.52 -15.56
N GLY A 39 5.18 -17.69 -15.04
CA GLY A 39 4.81 -16.55 -14.17
C GLY A 39 3.99 -15.50 -14.92
N MET A 40 4.37 -15.17 -16.16
CA MET A 40 3.61 -14.23 -17.00
C MET A 40 2.20 -14.73 -17.32
N LEU A 41 2.03 -16.02 -17.60
CA LEU A 41 0.70 -16.60 -17.85
C LEU A 41 -0.22 -16.48 -16.64
N ILE A 42 0.32 -16.71 -15.42
CA ILE A 42 -0.45 -16.53 -14.17
C ILE A 42 -0.86 -15.06 -14.00
N VAL A 43 0.08 -14.12 -14.17
CA VAL A 43 -0.22 -12.68 -14.07
C VAL A 43 -1.23 -12.26 -15.14
N MET A 44 -1.08 -12.75 -16.38
CA MET A 44 -2.02 -12.46 -17.46
C MET A 44 -3.43 -12.96 -17.14
N ALA A 45 -3.56 -14.22 -16.72
CA ALA A 45 -4.85 -14.85 -16.47
C ALA A 45 -5.56 -14.27 -15.22
N PHE A 46 -4.83 -14.01 -14.15
CA PHE A 46 -5.43 -13.65 -12.84
C PHE A 46 -5.35 -12.17 -12.48
N CYS A 47 -4.52 -11.38 -13.19
CA CYS A 47 -4.45 -9.93 -12.98
C CYS A 47 -4.92 -9.15 -14.21
N ILE A 48 -4.33 -9.39 -15.38
CA ILE A 48 -4.57 -8.56 -16.57
C ILE A 48 -5.97 -8.81 -17.15
N VAL A 49 -6.35 -10.07 -17.35
CA VAL A 49 -7.69 -10.42 -17.90
C VAL A 49 -8.81 -9.89 -17.01
N PRO A 50 -8.81 -10.07 -15.65
CA PRO A 50 -9.83 -9.50 -14.78
C PRO A 50 -9.91 -7.96 -14.83
N ILE A 51 -8.79 -7.24 -15.02
CA ILE A 51 -8.81 -5.78 -15.18
C ILE A 51 -9.61 -5.40 -16.44
N PHE A 52 -9.36 -6.05 -17.58
CA PHE A 52 -10.11 -5.80 -18.80
C PHE A 52 -11.59 -6.21 -18.69
N MET A 53 -11.88 -7.32 -18.00
CA MET A 53 -13.27 -7.71 -17.72
C MET A 53 -13.97 -6.68 -16.84
N THR A 54 -13.32 -6.19 -15.79
CA THR A 54 -13.84 -5.13 -14.92
C THR A 54 -14.10 -3.85 -15.72
N LEU A 55 -13.17 -3.48 -16.60
CA LEU A 55 -13.34 -2.35 -17.51
C LEU A 55 -14.55 -2.54 -18.44
N TYR A 56 -14.71 -3.72 -19.04
CA TYR A 56 -15.87 -4.02 -19.87
C TYR A 56 -17.18 -3.93 -19.09
N TYR A 57 -17.27 -4.62 -17.93
CA TYR A 57 -18.48 -4.60 -17.13
C TYR A 57 -18.81 -3.23 -16.55
N SER A 58 -17.85 -2.34 -16.37
CA SER A 58 -18.09 -0.98 -15.89
C SER A 58 -19.01 -0.16 -16.80
N PHE A 59 -19.09 -0.51 -18.09
CA PHE A 59 -19.98 0.12 -19.06
C PHE A 59 -21.33 -0.60 -19.22
N THR A 60 -21.63 -1.58 -18.35
CA THR A 60 -22.81 -2.42 -18.47
C THR A 60 -23.70 -2.37 -17.24
N LYS A 61 -24.98 -2.66 -17.42
CA LYS A 61 -25.87 -3.09 -16.35
C LYS A 61 -25.72 -4.60 -16.21
N TYR A 62 -25.06 -5.04 -15.16
CA TYR A 62 -24.79 -6.45 -14.91
C TYR A 62 -25.05 -6.81 -13.47
N ASN A 63 -25.79 -7.90 -13.23
CA ASN A 63 -26.24 -8.37 -11.91
C ASN A 63 -26.04 -9.87 -11.69
N LEU A 64 -25.21 -10.53 -12.49
CA LEU A 64 -24.94 -11.97 -12.51
C LEU A 64 -26.13 -12.85 -12.95
N ALA A 65 -27.35 -12.39 -12.81
CA ALA A 65 -28.55 -13.17 -13.15
C ALA A 65 -28.98 -13.03 -14.60
N GLN A 66 -28.62 -11.92 -15.24
CA GLN A 66 -28.96 -11.60 -16.61
C GLN A 66 -27.71 -11.27 -17.44
N PRO A 67 -27.73 -11.47 -18.74
CA PRO A 67 -26.63 -11.03 -19.61
C PRO A 67 -26.35 -9.54 -19.43
N PRO A 68 -25.06 -9.11 -19.55
CA PRO A 68 -24.71 -7.71 -19.40
C PRO A 68 -25.34 -6.86 -20.52
N GLU A 69 -26.09 -5.84 -20.15
CA GLU A 69 -26.68 -4.85 -21.04
C GLU A 69 -25.79 -3.61 -21.11
N PHE A 70 -25.44 -3.15 -22.32
CA PHE A 70 -24.54 -2.01 -22.46
C PHE A 70 -25.22 -0.68 -22.12
N LEU A 71 -24.65 0.07 -21.15
CA LEU A 71 -25.17 1.36 -20.63
C LEU A 71 -24.29 2.57 -20.99
N ALA A 72 -23.30 2.40 -21.85
CA ALA A 72 -22.29 3.44 -22.11
C ALA A 72 -21.72 4.04 -20.79
N PHE A 73 -21.84 5.35 -20.57
CA PHE A 73 -21.27 6.05 -19.42
C PHE A 73 -22.25 6.27 -18.25
N GLU A 74 -23.40 5.65 -18.25
CA GLU A 74 -24.44 5.89 -17.22
C GLU A 74 -23.94 5.53 -15.81
N ASN A 75 -23.20 4.42 -15.66
CA ASN A 75 -22.59 4.06 -14.36
C ASN A 75 -21.65 5.16 -13.86
N TYR A 76 -20.83 5.73 -14.74
CA TYR A 76 -19.88 6.80 -14.39
C TYR A 76 -20.60 8.11 -14.03
N GLN A 77 -21.70 8.45 -14.70
CA GLN A 77 -22.51 9.61 -14.34
C GLN A 77 -23.10 9.45 -12.92
N LYS A 78 -23.56 8.25 -12.58
CA LYS A 78 -24.08 7.92 -11.25
C LYS A 78 -23.02 8.04 -10.14
N LEU A 79 -21.71 7.89 -10.43
CA LEU A 79 -20.64 8.07 -9.43
C LEU A 79 -20.66 9.48 -8.84
N PHE A 80 -20.90 10.50 -9.66
CA PHE A 80 -20.85 11.91 -9.21
C PHE A 80 -22.07 12.31 -8.36
N THR A 81 -23.19 11.62 -8.50
CA THR A 81 -24.43 11.92 -7.76
C THR A 81 -24.63 11.06 -6.50
N ASN A 82 -23.81 10.00 -6.33
CA ASN A 82 -23.93 9.06 -5.23
C ASN A 82 -23.33 9.62 -3.93
N SER A 83 -24.21 9.96 -2.96
CA SER A 83 -23.80 10.49 -1.66
C SER A 83 -23.01 9.49 -0.80
N GLN A 84 -23.34 8.18 -0.88
CA GLN A 84 -22.62 7.12 -0.15
C GLN A 84 -21.20 6.96 -0.68
N LEU A 85 -21.01 6.98 -2.00
CA LEU A 85 -19.70 6.92 -2.60
C LEU A 85 -18.85 8.14 -2.24
N ARG A 86 -19.43 9.34 -2.27
CA ARG A 86 -18.74 10.56 -1.84
C ARG A 86 -18.30 10.48 -0.37
N LYS A 87 -19.14 9.95 0.51
CA LYS A 87 -18.78 9.73 1.92
C LYS A 87 -17.67 8.69 2.07
N ALA A 88 -17.75 7.59 1.33
CA ALA A 88 -16.72 6.55 1.34
C ALA A 88 -15.37 7.07 0.82
N LEU A 89 -15.37 7.89 -0.23
CA LEU A 89 -14.17 8.59 -0.71
C LEU A 89 -13.53 9.42 0.40
N TRP A 90 -14.33 10.25 1.07
CA TRP A 90 -13.85 11.09 2.16
C TRP A 90 -13.33 10.28 3.34
N ASN A 91 -14.04 9.25 3.75
CA ASN A 91 -13.59 8.34 4.81
C ASN A 91 -12.27 7.66 4.44
N THR A 92 -12.12 7.23 3.18
CA THR A 92 -10.89 6.61 2.71
C THR A 92 -9.71 7.60 2.76
N VAL A 93 -9.93 8.86 2.38
CA VAL A 93 -8.90 9.91 2.48
C VAL A 93 -8.52 10.15 3.94
N ILE A 94 -9.49 10.28 4.86
CA ILE A 94 -9.21 10.42 6.29
C ILE A 94 -8.44 9.21 6.82
N TYR A 95 -8.88 8.01 6.45
CA TYR A 95 -8.20 6.77 6.83
C TYR A 95 -6.74 6.75 6.37
N VAL A 96 -6.45 7.14 5.14
CA VAL A 96 -5.08 7.28 4.59
C VAL A 96 -4.27 8.30 5.39
N ILE A 97 -4.85 9.47 5.67
CA ILE A 97 -4.18 10.56 6.42
C ILE A 97 -3.85 10.14 7.85
N ILE A 98 -4.66 9.30 8.47
CA ILE A 98 -4.38 8.78 9.82
C ILE A 98 -3.37 7.63 9.74
N THR A 99 -3.61 6.63 8.91
CA THR A 99 -2.83 5.39 8.92
C THR A 99 -1.43 5.58 8.37
N VAL A 100 -1.27 6.21 7.20
CA VAL A 100 0.02 6.25 6.51
C VAL A 100 1.08 7.07 7.26
N PRO A 101 0.82 8.30 7.71
CA PRO A 101 1.81 9.02 8.48
C PRO A 101 2.12 8.35 9.82
N LEU A 102 1.10 7.89 10.54
CA LEU A 102 1.27 7.31 11.87
C LEU A 102 2.08 6.00 11.82
N GLN A 103 1.74 5.07 10.92
CA GLN A 103 2.49 3.83 10.76
C GLN A 103 3.93 4.09 10.29
N THR A 104 4.15 5.04 9.37
CA THR A 104 5.48 5.38 8.85
C THR A 104 6.36 5.96 9.93
N LEU A 105 5.85 6.92 10.70
CA LEU A 105 6.59 7.53 11.81
C LEU A 105 6.90 6.51 12.91
N LEU A 106 5.90 5.78 13.38
CA LEU A 106 6.09 4.76 14.41
C LEU A 106 7.10 3.68 13.96
N ALA A 107 6.99 3.22 12.72
CA ALA A 107 7.91 2.21 12.17
C ALA A 107 9.34 2.74 12.05
N MET A 108 9.52 3.98 11.58
CA MET A 108 10.84 4.61 11.44
C MET A 108 11.50 4.83 12.81
N PHE A 109 10.74 5.31 13.81
CA PHE A 109 11.25 5.46 15.18
C PHE A 109 11.58 4.12 15.83
N ALA A 110 10.70 3.11 15.69
CA ALA A 110 10.96 1.77 16.22
C ALA A 110 12.19 1.14 15.57
N ALA A 111 12.34 1.25 14.24
CA ALA A 111 13.51 0.75 13.52
C ALA A 111 14.80 1.42 13.98
N ASN A 112 14.80 2.75 14.13
CA ASN A 112 15.96 3.50 14.62
C ASN A 112 16.33 3.10 16.05
N PHE A 113 15.34 2.99 16.93
CA PHE A 113 15.56 2.56 18.31
C PHE A 113 16.19 1.15 18.37
N LEU A 114 15.67 0.21 17.58
CA LEU A 114 16.20 -1.15 17.50
C LEU A 114 17.62 -1.20 16.92
N ALA A 115 17.93 -0.37 15.92
CA ALA A 115 19.23 -0.32 15.28
C ALA A 115 20.30 0.34 16.17
N GLU A 116 19.92 1.40 16.89
CA GLU A 116 20.85 2.18 17.71
C GLU A 116 21.15 1.51 19.05
N TYR A 117 20.12 0.99 19.73
CA TYR A 117 20.24 0.54 21.12
C TYR A 117 20.14 -0.97 21.31
N LEU A 118 19.55 -1.70 20.36
CA LEU A 118 19.20 -3.10 20.51
C LEU A 118 19.67 -3.97 19.34
N ASN A 119 20.89 -3.69 18.84
CA ASN A 119 21.49 -4.52 17.78
C ASN A 119 22.13 -5.81 18.34
N ASN A 120 21.35 -6.57 19.12
CA ASN A 120 21.76 -7.81 19.79
C ASN A 120 20.63 -8.86 19.76
N ARG A 121 20.77 -9.95 20.53
CA ARG A 121 19.76 -11.02 20.63
C ARG A 121 18.39 -10.53 21.13
N TYR A 122 18.38 -9.56 22.04
CA TYR A 122 17.13 -8.98 22.55
C TYR A 122 16.41 -8.16 21.48
N GLY A 123 17.14 -7.39 20.70
CA GLY A 123 16.57 -6.66 19.57
C GLY A 123 16.03 -7.58 18.47
N ARG A 124 16.63 -8.74 18.24
CA ARG A 124 16.06 -9.76 17.34
C ARG A 124 14.73 -10.28 17.86
N PHE A 125 14.65 -10.57 19.14
CA PHE A 125 13.41 -11.02 19.77
C PHE A 125 12.31 -9.95 19.70
N LEU A 126 12.64 -8.69 20.02
CA LEU A 126 11.69 -7.56 19.94
C LEU A 126 11.19 -7.34 18.50
N ARG A 127 12.07 -7.44 17.50
CA ARG A 127 11.64 -7.37 16.09
C ARG A 127 10.62 -8.45 15.75
N SER A 128 10.85 -9.66 16.25
CA SER A 128 9.88 -10.76 16.05
C SER A 128 8.52 -10.46 16.70
N ILE A 129 8.51 -9.90 17.92
CA ILE A 129 7.27 -9.54 18.61
C ILE A 129 6.51 -8.43 17.86
N ILE A 130 7.22 -7.36 17.43
CA ILE A 130 6.62 -6.25 16.69
C ILE A 130 6.06 -6.73 15.34
N PHE A 131 6.63 -7.79 14.76
CA PHE A 131 6.18 -8.36 13.49
C PHE A 131 4.98 -9.31 13.63
N ILE A 132 4.74 -9.91 14.81
CA ILE A 132 3.63 -10.88 15.03
C ILE A 132 2.28 -10.35 14.54
N PRO A 133 1.85 -9.09 14.82
CA PRO A 133 0.57 -8.60 14.34
C PRO A 133 0.41 -8.65 12.83
N THR A 134 1.51 -8.49 12.09
CA THR A 134 1.50 -8.54 10.62
C THR A 134 1.12 -9.92 10.07
N LEU A 135 1.45 -10.99 10.79
CA LEU A 135 1.18 -12.37 10.39
C LEU A 135 -0.29 -12.79 10.59
N VAL A 136 -0.99 -12.12 11.48
CA VAL A 136 -2.41 -12.41 11.78
C VAL A 136 -3.28 -11.90 10.63
N SER A 137 -4.32 -12.64 10.21
CA SER A 137 -5.27 -12.14 9.21
C SER A 137 -6.02 -10.89 9.72
N TYR A 138 -6.46 -10.01 8.83
CA TYR A 138 -7.24 -8.83 9.22
C TYR A 138 -8.52 -9.20 9.94
N VAL A 139 -9.20 -10.28 9.52
CA VAL A 139 -10.44 -10.76 10.16
C VAL A 139 -10.18 -11.21 11.59
N ALA A 140 -9.13 -12.00 11.83
CA ALA A 140 -8.77 -12.44 13.18
C ALA A 140 -8.34 -11.27 14.07
N ALA A 141 -7.52 -10.35 13.54
CA ALA A 141 -7.15 -9.13 14.26
C ALA A 141 -8.39 -8.30 14.63
N ALA A 142 -9.30 -8.09 13.68
CA ALA A 142 -10.55 -7.36 13.91
C ALA A 142 -11.41 -8.01 15.02
N THR A 143 -11.51 -9.35 15.05
CA THR A 143 -12.28 -10.04 16.09
C THR A 143 -11.69 -9.78 17.49
N VAL A 144 -10.36 -9.79 17.64
CA VAL A 144 -9.71 -9.47 18.92
C VAL A 144 -9.98 -8.00 19.32
N TRP A 145 -9.84 -7.09 18.37
CA TRP A 145 -10.07 -5.67 18.63
C TRP A 145 -11.55 -5.33 18.87
N GLU A 146 -12.49 -6.09 18.31
CA GLU A 146 -13.93 -5.97 18.60
C GLU A 146 -14.20 -6.22 20.11
N ILE A 147 -13.51 -7.21 20.71
CA ILE A 147 -13.59 -7.47 22.16
C ILE A 147 -12.93 -6.34 22.95
N ILE A 148 -11.78 -5.85 22.50
CA ILE A 148 -11.06 -4.74 23.18
C ILE A 148 -11.90 -3.46 23.17
N TYR A 149 -12.58 -3.13 22.06
CA TYR A 149 -13.42 -1.95 21.89
C TYR A 149 -14.88 -2.12 22.33
N ALA A 150 -15.26 -3.30 22.87
CA ALA A 150 -16.63 -3.53 23.29
C ALA A 150 -17.10 -2.46 24.28
N ASP A 151 -18.34 -2.01 24.12
CA ASP A 151 -18.94 -0.97 24.97
C ASP A 151 -19.04 -1.43 26.44
N LYS A 152 -19.53 -2.66 26.64
CA LYS A 152 -19.66 -3.28 27.96
C LYS A 152 -18.64 -4.41 28.12
N GLY A 153 -17.82 -4.33 29.20
CA GLY A 153 -16.78 -5.33 29.47
C GLY A 153 -15.62 -5.31 28.48
N GLY A 154 -15.49 -4.28 27.66
CA GLY A 154 -14.36 -4.11 26.76
C GLY A 154 -13.09 -3.73 27.50
N LEU A 155 -11.97 -4.41 27.16
CA LEU A 155 -10.69 -4.21 27.86
C LEU A 155 -10.24 -2.75 27.88
N LEU A 156 -10.51 -1.97 26.83
CA LEU A 156 -10.15 -0.57 26.78
C LEU A 156 -10.97 0.27 27.76
N ASN A 157 -12.28 0.03 27.84
CA ASN A 157 -13.17 0.72 28.79
C ASN A 157 -12.86 0.33 30.26
N GLU A 158 -12.58 -0.93 30.53
CA GLU A 158 -12.13 -1.39 31.85
C GLU A 158 -10.81 -0.73 32.26
N PHE A 159 -9.84 -0.67 31.34
CA PHE A 159 -8.56 0.00 31.59
C PHE A 159 -8.72 1.50 31.87
N LEU A 160 -9.55 2.20 31.10
CA LEU A 160 -9.84 3.63 31.31
C LEU A 160 -10.58 3.85 32.64
N GLY A 161 -11.46 2.93 33.02
CA GLY A 161 -12.18 2.95 34.31
C GLY A 161 -11.24 2.94 35.52
N LEU A 162 -10.06 2.29 35.43
CA LEU A 162 -9.04 2.34 36.50
C LEU A 162 -8.53 3.76 36.77
N PHE A 163 -8.60 4.66 35.79
CA PHE A 163 -8.22 6.07 35.91
C PHE A 163 -9.41 7.00 36.12
N GLY A 164 -10.62 6.47 36.36
CA GLY A 164 -11.84 7.24 36.53
C GLY A 164 -12.39 7.85 35.23
N ILE A 165 -11.91 7.40 34.06
CA ILE A 165 -12.36 7.87 32.74
C ILE A 165 -13.58 7.03 32.34
N GLN A 166 -14.70 7.71 32.01
CA GLN A 166 -15.89 7.03 31.53
C GLN A 166 -15.60 6.33 30.19
N GLY A 167 -15.96 5.04 30.13
CA GLY A 167 -15.95 4.28 28.87
C GLY A 167 -16.94 4.84 27.87
N MET A 168 -16.71 4.54 26.59
CA MET A 168 -17.57 4.95 25.49
C MET A 168 -17.76 3.82 24.49
N ASN A 169 -18.76 3.98 23.63
CA ASN A 169 -18.99 3.04 22.52
C ASN A 169 -18.08 3.39 21.32
N TRP A 170 -16.84 2.89 21.35
CA TRP A 170 -15.77 3.21 20.40
C TRP A 170 -16.15 2.97 18.93
N LEU A 171 -16.81 1.86 18.65
CA LEU A 171 -17.19 1.46 17.29
C LEU A 171 -18.60 1.89 16.92
N GLY A 172 -19.44 2.21 17.90
CA GLY A 172 -20.82 2.65 17.68
C GLY A 172 -20.99 4.17 17.55
N ASP A 173 -19.96 4.96 17.85
CA ASP A 173 -19.97 6.42 17.67
C ASP A 173 -19.35 6.80 16.31
N PRO A 174 -20.08 7.54 15.44
CA PRO A 174 -19.56 7.98 14.14
C PRO A 174 -18.27 8.80 14.20
N SER A 175 -18.00 9.49 15.31
CA SER A 175 -16.82 10.34 15.47
C SER A 175 -15.55 9.56 15.79
N THR A 176 -15.67 8.38 16.43
CA THR A 176 -14.53 7.58 16.88
C THR A 176 -14.32 6.32 16.05
N ALA A 177 -15.36 5.77 15.47
CA ALA A 177 -15.29 4.48 14.78
C ALA A 177 -14.19 4.40 13.70
N LEU A 178 -14.07 5.42 12.84
CA LEU A 178 -13.05 5.44 11.78
C LEU A 178 -11.63 5.54 12.36
N ILE A 179 -11.45 6.29 13.44
CA ILE A 179 -10.16 6.41 14.14
C ILE A 179 -9.77 5.05 14.73
N CYS A 180 -10.71 4.36 15.40
CA CYS A 180 -10.49 3.03 15.97
C CYS A 180 -10.08 2.01 14.89
N VAL A 181 -10.79 1.97 13.77
CA VAL A 181 -10.45 1.13 12.62
C VAL A 181 -9.04 1.46 12.11
N SER A 182 -8.70 2.75 12.00
CA SER A 182 -7.39 3.22 11.55
C SER A 182 -6.27 2.80 12.51
N LEU A 183 -6.48 2.89 13.82
CA LEU A 183 -5.49 2.48 14.84
C LEU A 183 -5.20 0.97 14.81
N VAL A 184 -6.22 0.15 14.58
CA VAL A 184 -6.02 -1.30 14.40
C VAL A 184 -5.18 -1.60 13.16
N ALA A 185 -5.43 -0.88 12.07
CA ALA A 185 -4.63 -1.03 10.85
C ALA A 185 -3.17 -0.60 11.06
N VAL A 186 -2.94 0.52 11.77
CA VAL A 186 -1.59 0.97 12.16
C VAL A 186 -0.89 -0.09 12.99
N TRP A 187 -1.53 -0.58 14.05
CA TRP A 187 -0.97 -1.63 14.91
C TRP A 187 -0.55 -2.87 14.10
N LYS A 188 -1.37 -3.27 13.14
CA LYS A 188 -1.10 -4.43 12.30
C LYS A 188 0.07 -4.19 11.33
N SER A 189 0.21 -3.01 10.78
CA SER A 189 1.17 -2.70 9.70
C SER A 189 2.53 -2.19 10.19
N VAL A 190 2.60 -1.59 11.39
CA VAL A 190 3.85 -1.01 11.93
C VAL A 190 5.00 -2.00 11.93
N GLY A 191 4.76 -3.26 12.29
CA GLY A 191 5.80 -4.29 12.32
C GLY A 191 6.45 -4.54 10.96
N TYR A 192 5.64 -4.60 9.89
CA TYR A 192 6.13 -4.77 8.53
C TYR A 192 7.04 -3.61 8.10
N PHE A 193 6.58 -2.39 8.27
CA PHE A 193 7.34 -1.20 7.90
C PHE A 193 8.56 -1.00 8.80
N THR A 194 8.51 -1.42 10.08
CA THR A 194 9.68 -1.39 10.97
C THR A 194 10.81 -2.26 10.45
N ILE A 195 10.53 -3.46 9.95
CA ILE A 195 11.56 -4.34 9.40
C ILE A 195 12.19 -3.74 8.15
N ILE A 196 11.40 -3.12 7.26
CA ILE A 196 11.90 -2.48 6.06
C ILE A 196 12.81 -1.29 6.42
N PHE A 197 12.38 -0.41 7.33
CA PHE A 197 13.21 0.69 7.81
C PHE A 197 14.47 0.19 8.52
N TYR A 198 14.35 -0.85 9.35
CA TYR A 198 15.51 -1.44 10.02
C TYR A 198 16.54 -1.96 9.02
N ALA A 199 16.12 -2.68 7.99
CA ALA A 199 17.01 -3.14 6.93
C ALA A 199 17.70 -1.96 6.21
N GLY A 200 16.96 -0.88 5.96
CA GLY A 200 17.52 0.33 5.39
C GLY A 200 18.55 1.01 6.28
N ILE A 201 18.32 1.10 7.59
CA ILE A 201 19.28 1.66 8.53
C ILE A 201 20.56 0.81 8.58
N MET A 202 20.41 -0.51 8.54
CA MET A 202 21.56 -1.44 8.55
C MET A 202 22.38 -1.39 7.26
N ASN A 203 21.85 -0.87 6.17
CA ASN A 203 22.56 -0.65 4.91
C ASN A 203 23.31 0.70 4.85
N ILE A 204 23.10 1.59 5.81
CA ILE A 204 23.89 2.83 5.92
C ILE A 204 25.34 2.45 6.27
N SER A 205 26.32 3.02 5.53
CA SER A 205 27.74 2.74 5.78
C SER A 205 28.12 3.00 7.24
N VAL A 206 28.89 2.09 7.80
CA VAL A 206 29.44 2.20 9.17
C VAL A 206 30.29 3.45 9.28
N ASP A 207 31.05 3.80 8.24
CA ASP A 207 31.92 4.98 8.21
C ASP A 207 31.13 6.28 8.43
N VAL A 208 29.93 6.41 7.82
CA VAL A 208 29.05 7.57 8.02
C VAL A 208 28.61 7.67 9.47
N ARG A 209 28.30 6.54 10.09
CA ARG A 209 27.90 6.48 11.49
C ARG A 209 29.05 6.83 12.44
N GLU A 210 30.23 6.26 12.22
CA GLU A 210 31.44 6.50 13.01
C GLU A 210 31.90 7.96 12.88
N ALA A 211 31.96 8.51 11.68
CA ALA A 211 32.28 9.91 11.44
C ALA A 211 31.36 10.83 12.22
N SER A 212 30.05 10.56 12.21
CA SER A 212 29.07 11.35 12.95
C SER A 212 29.25 11.32 14.48
N ILE A 213 29.80 10.21 15.01
CA ILE A 213 30.11 10.07 16.44
C ILE A 213 31.37 10.88 16.76
N ILE A 214 32.40 10.81 15.89
CA ILE A 214 33.64 11.57 16.03
C ILE A 214 33.35 13.08 15.99
N ASP A 215 32.42 13.53 15.13
CA ASP A 215 31.94 14.91 15.04
C ASP A 215 31.09 15.35 16.25
N GLY A 216 30.86 14.47 17.24
CA GLY A 216 30.12 14.77 18.45
C GLY A 216 28.60 14.88 18.25
N ALA A 217 28.06 14.34 17.17
CA ALA A 217 26.60 14.37 16.93
C ALA A 217 25.85 13.51 17.96
N THR A 218 24.87 14.12 18.63
CA THR A 218 23.97 13.40 19.54
C THR A 218 23.09 12.38 18.78
N PRO A 219 22.54 11.33 19.44
CA PRO A 219 21.67 10.36 18.78
C PRO A 219 20.49 11.01 18.05
N ARG A 220 19.90 12.07 18.62
CA ARG A 220 18.81 12.82 17.99
C ARG A 220 19.28 13.57 16.73
N GLN A 221 20.47 14.16 16.76
CA GLN A 221 21.06 14.83 15.58
C GLN A 221 21.40 13.82 14.50
N ARG A 222 21.97 12.65 14.84
CA ARG A 222 22.23 11.56 13.90
C ARG A 222 20.95 11.10 13.23
N PHE A 223 19.88 10.88 14.00
CA PHE A 223 18.59 10.49 13.45
C PHE A 223 18.06 11.49 12.41
N TRP A 224 17.91 12.75 12.81
CA TRP A 224 17.24 13.75 11.95
C TRP A 224 18.10 14.28 10.81
N ARG A 225 19.43 14.35 10.99
CA ARG A 225 20.34 14.96 10.00
C ARG A 225 21.02 13.95 9.11
N ILE A 226 21.08 12.67 9.49
CA ILE A 226 21.80 11.64 8.77
C ILE A 226 20.86 10.48 8.42
N THR A 227 20.31 9.78 9.42
CA THR A 227 19.54 8.55 9.21
C THR A 227 18.25 8.83 8.43
N ALA A 228 17.41 9.77 8.87
CA ALA A 228 16.13 10.05 8.22
C ALA A 228 16.29 10.56 6.77
N PRO A 229 17.23 11.46 6.43
CA PRO A 229 17.51 11.84 5.05
C PRO A 229 17.98 10.67 4.18
N LEU A 230 18.88 9.82 4.69
CA LEU A 230 19.37 8.65 3.94
C LEU A 230 18.29 7.58 3.75
N LEU A 231 17.28 7.54 4.61
CA LEU A 231 16.12 6.65 4.47
C LEU A 231 15.03 7.19 3.53
N LYS A 232 15.23 8.34 2.90
CA LYS A 232 14.23 8.95 2.02
C LYS A 232 13.69 8.00 0.93
N PRO A 233 14.51 7.21 0.20
CA PRO A 233 13.98 6.26 -0.79
C PRO A 233 13.12 5.17 -0.16
N ILE A 234 13.50 4.67 1.02
CA ILE A 234 12.75 3.66 1.78
C ILE A 234 11.45 4.26 2.34
N THR A 235 11.49 5.50 2.80
CA THR A 235 10.30 6.23 3.26
C THR A 235 9.31 6.40 2.11
N TYR A 236 9.79 6.76 0.92
CA TYR A 236 8.96 6.83 -0.28
C TYR A 236 8.27 5.50 -0.57
N MET A 237 9.02 4.39 -0.61
CA MET A 237 8.48 3.06 -0.84
C MET A 237 7.43 2.69 0.20
N ASN A 238 7.70 2.91 1.49
CA ASN A 238 6.80 2.59 2.59
C ASN A 238 5.52 3.42 2.54
N VAL A 239 5.61 4.72 2.25
CA VAL A 239 4.46 5.61 2.08
C VAL A 239 3.62 5.18 0.88
N THR A 240 4.25 4.84 -0.25
CA THR A 240 3.56 4.35 -1.46
C THR A 240 2.77 3.07 -1.16
N LEU A 241 3.42 2.08 -0.55
CA LEU A 241 2.75 0.83 -0.16
C LEU A 241 1.63 1.08 0.85
N GLY A 242 1.87 1.96 1.83
CA GLY A 242 0.87 2.34 2.84
C GLY A 242 -0.36 2.99 2.20
N ILE A 243 -0.19 3.88 1.23
CA ILE A 243 -1.28 4.51 0.49
C ILE A 243 -2.08 3.44 -0.29
N ILE A 244 -1.40 2.58 -1.06
CA ILE A 244 -2.05 1.52 -1.84
C ILE A 244 -2.89 0.62 -0.93
N TRP A 245 -2.31 0.12 0.19
CA TRP A 245 -3.03 -0.74 1.13
C TRP A 245 -4.21 -0.03 1.81
N SER A 246 -4.05 1.26 2.11
CA SER A 246 -5.11 2.05 2.76
C SER A 246 -6.30 2.29 1.83
N PHE A 247 -6.07 2.52 0.53
CA PHE A 247 -7.16 2.62 -0.45
C PHE A 247 -7.87 1.29 -0.69
N GLN A 248 -7.20 0.17 -0.44
CA GLN A 248 -7.74 -1.19 -0.55
C GLN A 248 -8.30 -1.73 0.78
N ALA A 249 -8.41 -0.89 1.83
CA ALA A 249 -8.88 -1.30 3.14
C ALA A 249 -10.35 -1.78 3.09
N PHE A 250 -10.55 -3.09 3.12
CA PHE A 250 -11.84 -3.78 3.10
C PHE A 250 -12.05 -4.63 4.34
N ASP A 251 -11.19 -5.64 4.57
CA ASP A 251 -11.40 -6.69 5.57
C ASP A 251 -11.63 -6.14 6.97
N ILE A 252 -10.83 -5.16 7.38
CA ILE A 252 -10.90 -4.56 8.72
C ILE A 252 -12.19 -3.76 8.90
N VAL A 253 -12.61 -2.99 7.89
CA VAL A 253 -13.85 -2.22 7.90
C VAL A 253 -15.05 -3.16 7.92
N TYR A 254 -15.04 -4.17 7.05
CA TYR A 254 -16.10 -5.15 6.95
C TYR A 254 -16.33 -5.88 8.29
N LYS A 255 -15.25 -6.33 8.94
CA LYS A 255 -15.37 -7.14 10.16
C LYS A 255 -15.65 -6.31 11.41
N LEU A 256 -14.99 -5.14 11.60
CA LEU A 256 -15.16 -4.33 12.81
C LEU A 256 -16.48 -3.58 12.86
N THR A 257 -16.92 -3.02 11.73
CA THR A 257 -18.02 -2.04 11.73
C THR A 257 -19.06 -2.28 10.65
N GLY A 258 -18.76 -3.12 9.63
CA GLY A 258 -19.65 -3.26 8.46
C GLY A 258 -19.90 -1.93 7.75
N GLY A 259 -18.94 -1.00 7.78
CA GLY A 259 -19.10 0.35 7.23
C GLY A 259 -19.84 1.34 8.13
N GLY A 260 -20.42 0.88 9.28
CA GLY A 260 -21.20 1.68 10.22
C GLY A 260 -20.34 2.49 11.22
N PRO A 261 -20.99 3.18 12.15
CA PRO A 261 -22.40 3.56 12.11
C PRO A 261 -22.70 4.63 11.04
N PHE A 262 -23.86 4.60 10.44
CA PHE A 262 -24.30 5.60 9.44
C PHE A 262 -23.30 5.84 8.29
N ASN A 263 -22.63 4.78 7.80
CA ASN A 263 -21.53 4.84 6.80
C ASN A 263 -20.31 5.67 7.25
N ALA A 264 -20.07 5.85 8.56
CA ALA A 264 -18.94 6.63 9.07
C ALA A 264 -17.58 5.97 8.83
N THR A 265 -17.56 4.65 8.66
CA THR A 265 -16.33 3.89 8.37
C THR A 265 -16.30 3.28 6.98
N SER A 266 -17.35 3.46 6.17
CA SER A 266 -17.40 2.93 4.81
C SER A 266 -16.22 3.47 3.99
N THR A 267 -15.36 2.58 3.50
CA THR A 267 -14.28 2.88 2.56
C THR A 267 -14.71 2.58 1.13
N ILE A 268 -13.93 3.04 0.14
CA ILE A 268 -14.23 2.74 -1.28
C ILE A 268 -14.23 1.23 -1.52
N ALA A 269 -13.24 0.50 -0.97
CA ALA A 269 -13.16 -0.95 -1.13
C ALA A 269 -14.37 -1.67 -0.53
N TYR A 270 -14.87 -1.19 0.63
CA TYR A 270 -16.10 -1.70 1.23
C TYR A 270 -17.33 -1.42 0.35
N ILE A 271 -17.46 -0.23 -0.20
CA ILE A 271 -18.57 0.13 -1.10
C ILE A 271 -18.56 -0.69 -2.40
N ILE A 272 -17.40 -0.98 -2.97
CA ILE A 272 -17.29 -1.88 -4.12
C ILE A 272 -17.88 -3.26 -3.78
N TYR A 273 -17.52 -3.79 -2.61
CA TYR A 273 -18.07 -5.06 -2.14
C TYR A 273 -19.59 -4.99 -1.91
N ALA A 274 -20.07 -3.94 -1.24
CA ALA A 274 -21.49 -3.78 -0.94
C ALA A 274 -22.32 -3.72 -2.23
N TYR A 275 -21.98 -2.85 -3.18
CA TYR A 275 -22.69 -2.79 -4.46
C TYR A 275 -22.53 -4.05 -5.31
N GLY A 276 -21.35 -4.67 -5.30
CA GLY A 276 -21.09 -5.85 -6.11
C GLY A 276 -21.77 -7.11 -5.58
N PHE A 277 -21.62 -7.40 -4.30
CA PHE A 277 -21.96 -8.70 -3.73
C PHE A 277 -23.20 -8.69 -2.80
N GLN A 278 -23.56 -7.54 -2.24
CA GLN A 278 -24.79 -7.41 -1.44
C GLN A 278 -25.96 -6.92 -2.29
N ASP A 279 -25.75 -5.89 -3.11
CA ASP A 279 -26.79 -5.28 -3.94
C ASP A 279 -26.86 -5.88 -5.36
N TYR A 280 -25.94 -6.78 -5.73
CA TYR A 280 -25.83 -7.41 -7.05
C TYR A 280 -25.78 -6.42 -8.23
N ARG A 281 -25.16 -5.25 -8.00
CA ARG A 281 -24.94 -4.19 -8.99
C ARG A 281 -23.52 -4.23 -9.52
N ILE A 282 -23.14 -5.38 -10.14
CA ILE A 282 -21.76 -5.67 -10.53
C ILE A 282 -21.20 -4.61 -11.49
N GLY A 283 -21.97 -4.21 -12.53
CA GLY A 283 -21.51 -3.19 -13.47
C GLY A 283 -21.18 -1.86 -12.80
N TYR A 284 -21.98 -1.44 -11.81
CA TYR A 284 -21.73 -0.22 -11.03
C TYR A 284 -20.52 -0.38 -10.10
N ALA A 285 -20.38 -1.51 -9.42
CA ALA A 285 -19.22 -1.83 -8.60
C ALA A 285 -17.92 -1.83 -9.42
N CYS A 286 -17.96 -2.38 -10.64
CA CYS A 286 -16.84 -2.32 -11.59
C CYS A 286 -16.47 -0.87 -11.97
N ALA A 287 -17.45 0.01 -12.18
CA ALA A 287 -17.19 1.43 -12.45
C ALA A 287 -16.50 2.13 -11.26
N ILE A 288 -16.91 1.82 -10.02
CA ILE A 288 -16.23 2.32 -8.81
C ILE A 288 -14.80 1.77 -8.72
N ALA A 289 -14.59 0.49 -9.03
CA ALA A 289 -13.26 -0.14 -9.01
C ALA A 289 -12.30 0.48 -10.04
N ILE A 290 -12.78 0.76 -11.26
CA ILE A 290 -11.98 1.47 -12.29
C ILE A 290 -11.68 2.91 -11.84
N MET A 291 -12.63 3.62 -11.25
CA MET A 291 -12.40 4.94 -10.67
C MET A 291 -11.30 4.87 -9.58
N LEU A 292 -11.37 3.90 -8.68
CA LEU A 292 -10.37 3.69 -7.64
C LEU A 292 -8.98 3.41 -8.22
N LEU A 293 -8.89 2.56 -9.24
CA LEU A 293 -7.64 2.27 -9.95
C LEU A 293 -7.02 3.57 -10.51
N ILE A 294 -7.83 4.40 -11.17
CA ILE A 294 -7.37 5.68 -11.73
C ILE A 294 -6.89 6.64 -10.62
N VAL A 295 -7.62 6.73 -9.50
CA VAL A 295 -7.24 7.58 -8.36
C VAL A 295 -5.90 7.15 -7.79
N ILE A 296 -5.71 5.84 -7.53
CA ILE A 296 -4.44 5.32 -7.00
C ILE A 296 -3.29 5.57 -7.99
N LEU A 297 -3.53 5.37 -9.29
CA LEU A 297 -2.52 5.62 -10.33
C LEU A 297 -2.11 7.11 -10.34
N ILE A 298 -3.07 8.03 -10.31
CA ILE A 298 -2.80 9.48 -10.27
C ILE A 298 -1.99 9.85 -9.03
N ILE A 299 -2.38 9.34 -7.85
CA ILE A 299 -1.65 9.60 -6.60
C ILE A 299 -0.21 9.09 -6.71
N HIS A 300 -0.02 7.88 -7.25
CA HIS A 300 1.31 7.29 -7.44
C HIS A 300 2.18 8.13 -8.40
N LEU A 301 1.63 8.56 -9.55
CA LEU A 301 2.35 9.40 -10.51
C LEU A 301 2.72 10.77 -9.91
N ILE A 302 1.81 11.39 -9.15
CA ILE A 302 2.10 12.63 -8.43
C ILE A 302 3.22 12.40 -7.42
N GLN A 303 3.13 11.33 -6.63
CA GLN A 303 4.13 11.01 -5.61
C GLN A 303 5.50 10.74 -6.24
N GLN A 304 5.58 9.98 -7.33
CA GLN A 304 6.81 9.73 -8.07
C GLN A 304 7.48 11.04 -8.51
N ARG A 305 6.73 11.94 -9.13
CA ARG A 305 7.26 13.22 -9.57
C ARG A 305 7.84 14.08 -8.43
N PHE A 306 7.21 14.10 -7.26
CA PHE A 306 7.72 14.82 -6.10
C PHE A 306 9.02 14.24 -5.51
N PHE A 307 9.30 12.97 -5.74
CA PHE A 307 10.52 12.33 -5.26
C PHE A 307 11.66 12.41 -6.27
N ASP A 308 11.39 12.27 -7.58
CA ASP A 308 12.39 12.34 -8.65
C ASP A 308 12.98 13.76 -8.77
N GLU A 309 12.19 14.82 -8.61
CA GLU A 309 12.67 16.24 -8.65
C GLU A 309 13.63 16.62 -7.51
N LYS A 310 13.89 15.74 -6.55
CA LYS A 310 14.77 16.01 -5.39
C LYS A 310 16.08 15.21 -5.42
N GLU A 311 16.33 14.46 -6.47
CA GLU A 311 17.61 13.75 -6.68
C GLU A 311 18.59 14.50 -7.59
N ASP A 312 18.13 15.61 -8.26
CA ASP A 312 18.96 16.56 -8.99
C ASP A 312 19.36 17.76 -8.07
#